data_8f588f6712e00db79dab27496a0941e3
#
_entry.id   8f588f6712e00db79dab27496a0941e3
#
_cell.length_a   1.000
_cell.length_b   1.000
_cell.length_c   1.000
_cell.angle_alpha   90.00
_cell.angle_beta   90.00
_cell.angle_gamma   90.00
#
_symmetry.space_group_name_H-M   'P 1'
#
loop_
_entity.id
_entity.type
_entity.pdbx_description
1 polymer ?
#
loop_
_entity_poly.entity_id
_entity_poly.type
_entity_poly.pdbx_seq_one_letter_code
_entity_poly.pdbx_strand_id
1 'polypeptide(L)'
;MGIILLLSAKSTKEIEINYTNICANCAKLRENAINFDKKCSCSIPFYLPETMEGNVYMYYKLYGFHQNLYHYILSRSNSQLMGRNIKDVERCDSFKTTHNGTPICPCGAIANSMFNDTIILLYNINSSIYIKVPMLSSGITWWSDKFIKFQNPTSNDLPSAFAGTAKPPNWPKPIYELDEVDSGNNGFINEDFIVWMRTAAFPTFKKLHRQLNRVQHFTEGLPAGNYSFDITYITRFQGEKSVVLSTLTWSGGSSLFLGLAYTVTGAVTWLASFSMMAIHLMLAKRKMFFPNYKVKL
;
A
#
# COMPACT_ATOMS: atom_id res chain seq x y z
N MET A 1 0.50 18.41 21.06
CA MET A 1 0.09 17.44 20.03
C MET A 1 1.30 16.86 19.26
N GLY A 2 2.18 17.69 18.67
CA GLY A 2 3.32 17.23 17.87
C GLY A 2 4.26 16.26 18.61
N ILE A 3 4.62 16.54 19.84
CA ILE A 3 5.48 15.67 20.66
C ILE A 3 4.84 14.31 20.90
N ILE A 4 3.53 14.26 21.18
CA ILE A 4 2.79 13.01 21.41
C ILE A 4 2.80 12.14 20.12
N LEU A 5 2.62 12.77 18.95
CA LEU A 5 2.70 12.10 17.66
C LEU A 5 4.11 11.56 17.39
N LEU A 6 5.15 12.32 17.74
CA LEU A 6 6.55 11.86 17.60
C LEU A 6 6.84 10.63 18.48
N LEU A 7 6.39 10.66 19.73
CA LEU A 7 6.56 9.53 20.66
C LEU A 7 5.78 8.31 20.17
N SER A 8 4.55 8.50 19.71
CA SER A 8 3.75 7.40 19.14
C SER A 8 4.39 6.80 17.89
N ALA A 9 4.91 7.62 16.98
CA ALA A 9 5.60 7.13 15.79
C ALA A 9 6.89 6.35 16.13
N LYS A 10 7.63 6.77 17.16
CA LYS A 10 8.84 6.08 17.64
C LYS A 10 8.55 4.73 18.31
N SER A 11 7.37 4.53 18.87
CA SER A 11 6.98 3.23 19.48
C SER A 11 6.58 2.18 18.43
N THR A 12 6.44 2.56 17.16
CA THR A 12 6.16 1.63 16.07
C THR A 12 7.40 0.80 15.75
N LYS A 13 7.29 -0.52 15.77
CA LYS A 13 8.34 -1.44 15.32
C LYS A 13 8.15 -1.69 13.83
N GLU A 14 9.19 -1.44 13.04
CA GLU A 14 9.17 -1.65 11.59
C GLU A 14 10.48 -2.28 11.13
N ILE A 15 10.39 -3.31 10.32
CA ILE A 15 11.51 -3.98 9.65
C ILE A 15 11.25 -3.96 8.16
N GLU A 16 12.21 -3.45 7.40
CA GLU A 16 12.19 -3.41 5.95
C GLU A 16 13.31 -4.26 5.37
N ILE A 17 12.96 -5.13 4.42
CA ILE A 17 13.91 -6.01 3.73
C ILE A 17 13.76 -5.78 2.22
N ASN A 18 14.82 -5.22 1.61
CA ASN A 18 14.90 -5.08 0.16
C ASN A 18 15.29 -6.42 -0.47
N TYR A 19 14.34 -7.00 -1.23
CA TYR A 19 14.55 -8.32 -1.83
C TYR A 19 15.00 -8.28 -3.29
N THR A 20 15.00 -7.13 -3.95
CA THR A 20 15.45 -7.01 -5.35
C THR A 20 16.88 -7.45 -5.51
N ASN A 21 17.77 -6.95 -4.65
CA ASN A 21 19.20 -7.27 -4.72
C ASN A 21 19.48 -8.71 -4.27
N ILE A 22 18.75 -9.22 -3.30
CA ILE A 22 18.88 -10.58 -2.78
C ILE A 22 18.40 -11.59 -3.83
N CYS A 23 17.27 -11.29 -4.49
CA CYS A 23 16.67 -12.11 -5.55
C CYS A 23 17.14 -11.67 -6.97
N ALA A 24 18.35 -11.17 -7.12
CA ALA A 24 18.85 -10.61 -8.37
C ALA A 24 18.73 -11.57 -9.57
N ASN A 25 18.87 -12.88 -9.36
CA ASN A 25 18.69 -13.88 -10.40
C ASN A 25 17.23 -13.90 -10.93
N CYS A 26 16.25 -13.76 -10.03
CA CYS A 26 14.85 -13.67 -10.42
C CYS A 26 14.53 -12.34 -11.12
N ALA A 27 15.11 -11.24 -10.65
CA ALA A 27 14.97 -9.92 -11.28
C ALA A 27 15.46 -9.97 -12.74
N LYS A 28 16.68 -10.47 -12.98
CA LYS A 28 17.23 -10.67 -14.34
C LYS A 28 16.38 -11.57 -15.21
N LEU A 29 15.80 -12.64 -14.64
CA LEU A 29 14.91 -13.52 -15.37
C LEU A 29 13.68 -12.77 -15.91
N ARG A 30 13.16 -11.81 -15.16
CA ARG A 30 11.98 -11.00 -15.51
C ARG A 30 12.26 -9.87 -16.50
N GLU A 31 13.50 -9.50 -16.73
CA GLU A 31 13.87 -8.53 -17.78
C GLU A 31 13.51 -9.05 -19.17
N ASN A 32 13.62 -10.36 -19.38
CA ASN A 32 13.31 -10.96 -20.67
C ASN A 32 11.85 -11.44 -20.72
N ALA A 33 11.10 -10.95 -21.70
CA ALA A 33 9.70 -11.30 -21.92
C ALA A 33 9.46 -12.79 -22.17
N ILE A 34 10.42 -13.51 -22.73
CA ILE A 34 10.34 -14.96 -23.04
C ILE A 34 10.25 -15.80 -21.76
N ASN A 35 10.74 -15.28 -20.63
CA ASN A 35 10.79 -16.00 -19.36
C ASN A 35 9.58 -15.72 -18.44
N PHE A 36 8.50 -15.14 -18.99
CA PHE A 36 7.35 -14.74 -18.19
C PHE A 36 6.72 -15.89 -17.40
N ASP A 37 6.61 -17.08 -17.99
CA ASP A 37 5.98 -18.25 -17.36
C ASP A 37 6.90 -19.03 -16.43
N LYS A 38 8.20 -18.73 -16.41
CA LYS A 38 9.15 -19.46 -15.55
C LYS A 38 8.97 -19.02 -14.10
N LYS A 39 8.67 -19.96 -13.22
CA LYS A 39 8.63 -19.72 -11.78
C LYS A 39 10.04 -19.40 -11.28
N CYS A 40 10.18 -18.32 -10.50
CA CYS A 40 11.41 -18.01 -9.79
C CYS A 40 11.06 -17.65 -8.36
N SER A 41 11.57 -18.42 -7.43
CA SER A 41 11.37 -18.20 -6.00
C SER A 41 12.72 -17.99 -5.32
N CYS A 42 12.76 -17.13 -4.32
CA CYS A 42 13.91 -16.98 -3.48
C CYS A 42 13.48 -16.93 -2.01
N SER A 43 14.31 -17.49 -1.12
CA SER A 43 14.11 -17.48 0.31
C SER A 43 15.09 -16.52 0.97
N ILE A 44 14.59 -15.67 1.86
CA ILE A 44 15.35 -14.61 2.50
C ILE A 44 15.26 -14.79 4.01
N PRO A 45 16.29 -15.36 4.65
CA PRO A 45 16.32 -15.47 6.09
C PRO A 45 16.61 -14.12 6.75
N PHE A 46 15.95 -13.86 7.88
CA PHE A 46 16.19 -12.70 8.72
C PHE A 46 15.91 -13.01 10.19
N TYR A 47 16.47 -12.20 11.06
CA TYR A 47 16.28 -12.32 12.50
C TYR A 47 15.47 -11.15 13.03
N LEU A 48 14.41 -11.46 13.79
CA LEU A 48 13.60 -10.49 14.50
C LEU A 48 14.15 -10.37 15.94
N PRO A 49 14.81 -9.25 16.30
CA PRO A 49 15.48 -9.15 17.60
C PRO A 49 14.53 -9.03 18.78
N GLU A 50 13.34 -8.47 18.55
CA GLU A 50 12.33 -8.23 19.57
C GLU A 50 10.95 -8.63 19.07
N THR A 51 10.11 -9.11 19.97
CA THR A 51 8.70 -9.41 19.67
C THR A 51 7.96 -8.18 19.14
N MET A 52 7.26 -8.33 18.04
CA MET A 52 6.33 -7.33 17.52
C MET A 52 4.95 -7.63 18.07
N GLU A 53 4.58 -6.97 19.17
CA GLU A 53 3.32 -7.20 19.87
C GLU A 53 2.10 -6.66 19.13
N GLY A 54 0.97 -7.32 19.29
CA GLY A 54 -0.31 -6.89 18.75
C GLY A 54 -0.48 -7.19 17.27
N ASN A 55 -1.16 -6.29 16.56
CA ASN A 55 -1.43 -6.46 15.15
C ASN A 55 -0.20 -6.09 14.32
N VAL A 56 0.29 -7.05 13.55
CA VAL A 56 1.40 -6.85 12.62
C VAL A 56 0.88 -6.87 11.19
N TYR A 57 1.33 -5.89 10.41
CA TYR A 57 0.94 -5.70 9.03
C TYR A 57 2.14 -5.90 8.12
N MET A 58 1.94 -6.62 7.04
CA MET A 58 2.93 -6.82 5.99
C MET A 58 2.58 -5.94 4.79
N TYR A 59 3.55 -5.13 4.37
CA TYR A 59 3.42 -4.26 3.20
C TYR A 59 4.45 -4.69 2.16
N TYR A 60 4.11 -4.50 0.88
CA TYR A 60 5.14 -4.36 -0.15
C TYR A 60 5.44 -2.88 -0.39
N LYS A 61 6.69 -2.56 -0.63
CA LYS A 61 7.17 -1.21 -0.89
C LYS A 61 7.89 -1.18 -2.23
N LEU A 62 7.52 -0.22 -3.06
CA LEU A 62 8.08 -0.03 -4.38
C LEU A 62 8.80 1.31 -4.44
N TYR A 63 9.96 1.35 -5.08
CA TYR A 63 10.77 2.54 -5.25
C TYR A 63 10.84 2.93 -6.72
N GLY A 64 10.48 4.17 -7.03
CA GLY A 64 10.52 4.69 -8.41
C GLY A 64 9.35 4.22 -9.29
N PHE A 65 8.26 3.72 -8.72
CA PHE A 65 7.06 3.36 -9.48
C PHE A 65 6.07 4.54 -9.52
N HIS A 66 5.92 5.16 -10.69
CA HIS A 66 5.12 6.38 -10.84
C HIS A 66 3.64 6.07 -11.09
N GLN A 67 2.85 5.93 -10.03
CA GLN A 67 1.38 5.82 -10.14
C GLN A 67 0.66 7.17 -10.25
N ASN A 68 1.39 8.28 -10.10
CA ASN A 68 0.87 9.65 -10.09
C ASN A 68 0.88 10.34 -11.48
N LEU A 69 1.27 9.63 -12.52
CA LEU A 69 1.22 10.17 -13.89
C LEU A 69 -0.22 10.33 -14.36
N TYR A 70 -0.55 11.46 -14.98
CA TYR A 70 -1.90 11.80 -15.42
C TYR A 70 -2.55 10.70 -16.28
N HIS A 71 -1.87 10.26 -17.35
CA HIS A 71 -2.37 9.19 -18.23
C HIS A 71 -2.54 7.85 -17.51
N TYR A 72 -1.65 7.53 -16.55
CA TYR A 72 -1.77 6.31 -15.76
C TYR A 72 -3.00 6.32 -14.86
N ILE A 73 -3.26 7.43 -14.13
CA ILE A 73 -4.42 7.57 -13.23
C ILE A 73 -5.74 7.46 -14.00
N LEU A 74 -5.81 8.02 -15.21
CA LEU A 74 -7.01 8.00 -16.04
C LEU A 74 -7.23 6.65 -16.73
N SER A 75 -6.19 5.83 -16.88
CA SER A 75 -6.25 4.56 -17.60
C SER A 75 -6.96 3.47 -16.79
N ARG A 76 -8.27 3.59 -16.67
CA ARG A 76 -9.19 2.64 -16.02
C ARG A 76 -10.62 2.89 -16.43
N SER A 77 -11.50 1.89 -16.36
CA SER A 77 -12.96 2.06 -16.51
C SER A 77 -13.66 1.92 -15.15
N ASN A 78 -14.23 3.02 -14.67
CA ASN A 78 -15.05 2.99 -13.46
C ASN A 78 -16.34 2.17 -13.65
N SER A 79 -16.85 2.09 -14.89
CA SER A 79 -18.02 1.28 -15.22
C SER A 79 -17.75 -0.21 -15.05
N GLN A 80 -16.56 -0.68 -15.47
CA GLN A 80 -16.11 -2.04 -15.18
C GLN A 80 -16.00 -2.28 -13.67
N LEU A 81 -15.25 -1.40 -12.97
CA LEU A 81 -14.97 -1.57 -11.53
C LEU A 81 -16.22 -1.58 -10.65
N MET A 82 -17.30 -0.93 -11.09
CA MET A 82 -18.61 -0.95 -10.43
C MET A 82 -19.49 -2.14 -10.86
N GLY A 83 -18.97 -3.06 -11.69
CA GLY A 83 -19.73 -4.20 -12.19
C GLY A 83 -20.89 -3.85 -13.14
N ARG A 84 -20.95 -2.60 -13.66
CA ARG A 84 -22.07 -2.12 -14.49
C ARG A 84 -21.94 -2.57 -15.93
N ASN A 85 -20.78 -2.35 -16.54
CA ASN A 85 -20.48 -2.73 -17.92
C ASN A 85 -19.04 -3.19 -18.05
N ILE A 86 -18.84 -4.51 -18.06
CA ILE A 86 -17.51 -5.15 -18.15
C ILE A 86 -16.84 -4.96 -19.51
N LYS A 87 -17.58 -4.56 -20.55
CA LYS A 87 -17.07 -4.31 -21.90
C LYS A 87 -16.73 -2.83 -22.16
N ASP A 88 -16.97 -1.96 -21.17
CA ASP A 88 -16.59 -0.55 -21.26
C ASP A 88 -15.08 -0.39 -21.12
N VAL A 89 -14.40 -0.06 -22.23
CA VAL A 89 -12.93 0.08 -22.30
C VAL A 89 -12.49 1.44 -22.84
N GLU A 90 -13.41 2.40 -23.03
CA GLU A 90 -13.13 3.67 -23.72
C GLU A 90 -11.95 4.44 -23.10
N ARG A 91 -11.88 4.47 -21.78
CA ARG A 91 -10.86 5.24 -21.02
C ARG A 91 -9.60 4.46 -20.70
N CYS A 92 -9.46 3.21 -21.17
CA CYS A 92 -8.37 2.33 -20.76
C CYS A 92 -7.10 2.45 -21.59
N ASP A 93 -7.08 3.38 -22.54
CA ASP A 93 -5.92 3.70 -23.38
C ASP A 93 -5.28 2.44 -24.02
N SER A 94 -4.00 2.20 -23.85
CA SER A 94 -3.26 1.11 -24.51
C SER A 94 -3.73 -0.31 -24.18
N PHE A 95 -4.43 -0.50 -23.07
CA PHE A 95 -4.90 -1.81 -22.58
C PHE A 95 -6.42 -1.94 -22.66
N LYS A 96 -7.00 -1.58 -23.81
CA LYS A 96 -8.45 -1.68 -24.08
C LYS A 96 -8.86 -3.07 -24.51
N THR A 97 -8.21 -3.58 -25.54
CA THR A 97 -8.55 -4.83 -26.21
C THR A 97 -7.30 -5.65 -26.50
N THR A 98 -7.49 -6.93 -26.67
CA THR A 98 -6.46 -7.85 -27.22
C THR A 98 -6.28 -7.61 -28.72
N HIS A 99 -5.27 -8.23 -29.32
CA HIS A 99 -5.05 -8.19 -30.79
C HIS A 99 -6.27 -8.68 -31.59
N ASN A 100 -7.08 -9.56 -31.01
CA ASN A 100 -8.30 -10.09 -31.64
C ASN A 100 -9.53 -9.24 -31.39
N GLY A 101 -9.39 -8.03 -30.82
CA GLY A 101 -10.51 -7.14 -30.52
C GLY A 101 -11.32 -7.49 -29.28
N THR A 102 -10.95 -8.54 -28.52
CA THR A 102 -11.63 -8.90 -27.27
C THR A 102 -11.35 -7.86 -26.18
N PRO A 103 -12.38 -7.29 -25.51
CA PRO A 103 -12.20 -6.31 -24.46
C PRO A 103 -11.44 -6.92 -23.27
N ILE A 104 -10.48 -6.15 -22.74
CA ILE A 104 -9.71 -6.54 -21.55
C ILE A 104 -10.50 -6.15 -20.30
N CYS A 105 -10.57 -7.03 -19.33
CA CYS A 105 -11.25 -6.80 -18.06
C CYS A 105 -10.46 -7.41 -16.89
N PRO A 106 -10.05 -6.59 -15.90
CA PRO A 106 -10.09 -5.13 -15.84
C PRO A 106 -9.15 -4.46 -16.84
N CYS A 107 -9.60 -3.41 -17.52
CA CYS A 107 -8.77 -2.73 -18.50
C CYS A 107 -7.92 -1.60 -17.89
N GLY A 108 -6.92 -1.19 -18.65
CA GLY A 108 -6.08 -0.03 -18.36
C GLY A 108 -4.73 -0.34 -17.72
N ALA A 109 -3.88 0.70 -17.71
CA ALA A 109 -2.50 0.60 -17.25
C ALA A 109 -2.39 0.27 -15.77
N ILE A 110 -3.32 0.79 -14.94
CA ILE A 110 -3.30 0.52 -13.50
C ILE A 110 -3.51 -0.97 -13.24
N ALA A 111 -4.54 -1.57 -13.83
CA ALA A 111 -4.82 -2.99 -13.66
C ALA A 111 -3.71 -3.87 -14.23
N ASN A 112 -3.23 -3.54 -15.45
CA ASN A 112 -2.20 -4.34 -16.12
C ASN A 112 -0.85 -4.36 -15.37
N SER A 113 -0.57 -3.37 -14.55
CA SER A 113 0.67 -3.27 -13.76
C SER A 113 0.53 -3.75 -12.31
N MET A 114 -0.55 -4.47 -11.99
CA MET A 114 -0.78 -4.97 -10.64
C MET A 114 0.42 -5.73 -10.07
N PHE A 115 0.76 -5.42 -8.82
CA PHE A 115 1.75 -6.17 -8.06
C PHE A 115 1.22 -7.59 -7.79
N ASN A 116 1.97 -8.58 -8.21
CA ASN A 116 1.56 -10.00 -8.14
C ASN A 116 2.67 -10.94 -7.63
N ASP A 117 3.73 -10.41 -6.99
CA ASP A 117 4.68 -11.26 -6.27
C ASP A 117 3.96 -11.92 -5.08
N THR A 118 4.19 -13.22 -4.88
CA THR A 118 3.65 -13.92 -3.73
C THR A 118 4.68 -13.94 -2.62
N ILE A 119 4.29 -13.50 -1.42
CA ILE A 119 5.16 -13.38 -0.26
C ILE A 119 4.61 -14.24 0.88
N ILE A 120 5.38 -15.25 1.28
CA ILE A 120 5.03 -16.14 2.40
C ILE A 120 6.04 -15.88 3.51
N LEU A 121 5.53 -15.65 4.74
CA LEU A 121 6.35 -15.51 5.93
C LEU A 121 6.41 -16.85 6.67
N LEU A 122 7.61 -17.32 6.95
CA LEU A 122 7.88 -18.54 7.70
C LEU A 122 8.60 -18.19 8.99
N TYR A 123 8.19 -18.83 10.08
CA TYR A 123 8.85 -18.78 11.38
C TYR A 123 9.66 -20.06 11.58
N ASN A 124 10.91 -19.91 11.94
CA ASN A 124 11.80 -21.04 12.20
C ASN A 124 11.88 -21.30 13.70
N ILE A 125 11.23 -22.38 14.14
CA ILE A 125 11.27 -22.80 15.56
C ILE A 125 12.61 -23.47 15.89
N ASN A 126 13.07 -24.34 14.98
CA ASN A 126 14.33 -25.07 15.09
C ASN A 126 14.94 -25.15 13.69
N SER A 127 16.23 -25.40 13.58
CA SER A 127 16.98 -25.47 12.31
C SER A 127 16.33 -26.31 11.21
N SER A 128 15.33 -27.15 11.52
CA SER A 128 14.65 -28.03 10.57
C SER A 128 13.13 -27.83 10.50
N ILE A 129 12.52 -27.02 11.36
CA ILE A 129 11.06 -26.88 11.46
C ILE A 129 10.67 -25.44 11.17
N TYR A 130 9.99 -25.26 10.03
CA TYR A 130 9.40 -23.99 9.61
C TYR A 130 7.88 -24.03 9.76
N ILE A 131 7.32 -23.02 10.40
CA ILE A 131 5.87 -22.82 10.49
C ILE A 131 5.49 -21.65 9.61
N LYS A 132 4.50 -21.85 8.73
CA LYS A 132 3.91 -20.74 7.97
C LYS A 132 3.17 -19.82 8.92
N VAL A 133 3.57 -18.55 8.95
CA VAL A 133 2.87 -17.52 9.72
C VAL A 133 1.50 -17.29 9.08
N PRO A 134 0.41 -17.39 9.86
CA PRO A 134 -0.94 -17.18 9.33
C PRO A 134 -1.17 -15.70 9.02
N MET A 135 -1.26 -15.38 7.75
CA MET A 135 -1.48 -14.03 7.25
C MET A 135 -2.80 -13.97 6.47
N LEU A 136 -3.65 -12.99 6.80
CA LEU A 136 -4.94 -12.77 6.16
C LEU A 136 -4.78 -11.88 4.92
N SER A 137 -5.46 -12.26 3.84
CA SER A 137 -5.63 -11.46 2.61
C SER A 137 -6.88 -10.58 2.65
N SER A 138 -7.74 -10.76 3.66
CA SER A 138 -8.98 -10.02 3.85
C SER A 138 -8.85 -8.97 4.96
N GLY A 139 -9.68 -7.91 4.90
CA GLY A 139 -9.64 -6.82 5.87
C GLY A 139 -8.52 -5.80 5.64
N ILE A 140 -7.89 -5.81 4.45
CA ILE A 140 -6.79 -4.91 4.09
C ILE A 140 -7.22 -3.69 3.30
N THR A 141 -8.48 -3.59 2.91
CA THR A 141 -9.05 -2.51 2.11
C THR A 141 -9.89 -1.55 2.94
N TRP A 142 -10.03 -0.32 2.44
CA TRP A 142 -10.99 0.62 3.01
C TRP A 142 -12.42 0.17 2.73
N TRP A 143 -13.29 0.28 3.72
CA TRP A 143 -14.72 -0.06 3.60
C TRP A 143 -15.38 0.61 2.39
N SER A 144 -15.15 1.92 2.20
CA SER A 144 -15.74 2.68 1.09
C SER A 144 -15.24 2.24 -0.29
N ASP A 145 -14.00 1.75 -0.38
CA ASP A 145 -13.51 1.21 -1.64
C ASP A 145 -14.18 -0.13 -1.93
N LYS A 146 -14.15 -1.07 -0.97
CA LYS A 146 -14.70 -2.43 -1.13
C LYS A 146 -16.21 -2.45 -1.39
N PHE A 147 -17.00 -1.63 -0.70
CA PHE A 147 -18.45 -1.74 -0.74
C PHE A 147 -19.15 -0.69 -1.63
N ILE A 148 -18.44 0.38 -2.04
CA ILE A 148 -19.06 1.45 -2.84
C ILE A 148 -18.45 1.54 -4.25
N LYS A 149 -17.11 1.46 -4.36
CA LYS A 149 -16.43 1.72 -5.64
C LYS A 149 -16.17 0.47 -6.46
N PHE A 150 -16.05 -0.69 -5.82
CA PHE A 150 -15.74 -1.95 -6.46
C PHE A 150 -16.87 -2.94 -6.22
N GLN A 151 -17.47 -3.44 -7.30
CA GLN A 151 -18.55 -4.39 -7.24
C GLN A 151 -18.44 -5.40 -8.37
N ASN A 152 -18.73 -6.65 -8.08
CA ASN A 152 -18.80 -7.67 -9.12
C ASN A 152 -20.06 -7.49 -9.97
N PRO A 153 -20.02 -7.86 -11.24
CA PRO A 153 -21.20 -7.93 -12.09
C PRO A 153 -22.23 -8.90 -11.48
N THR A 154 -23.51 -8.56 -11.63
CA THR A 154 -24.60 -9.40 -11.17
C THR A 154 -24.70 -10.65 -12.05
N SER A 155 -24.35 -11.81 -11.51
CA SER A 155 -24.45 -13.11 -12.18
C SER A 155 -24.53 -14.22 -11.14
N ASN A 156 -25.07 -15.37 -11.55
CA ASN A 156 -25.12 -16.57 -10.70
C ASN A 156 -23.72 -17.20 -10.50
N ASP A 157 -22.81 -16.95 -11.43
CA ASP A 157 -21.48 -17.52 -11.49
C ASP A 157 -20.47 -16.48 -11.96
N LEU A 158 -19.36 -16.34 -11.22
CA LEU A 158 -18.39 -15.29 -11.46
C LEU A 158 -17.64 -15.46 -12.81
N PRO A 159 -17.18 -16.65 -13.22
CA PRO A 159 -16.61 -16.86 -14.54
C PRO A 159 -17.55 -16.47 -15.69
N SER A 160 -18.84 -16.81 -15.58
CA SER A 160 -19.85 -16.44 -16.59
C SER A 160 -20.07 -14.95 -16.65
N ALA A 161 -19.96 -14.25 -15.51
CA ALA A 161 -20.06 -12.79 -15.45
C ALA A 161 -18.98 -12.08 -16.29
N PHE A 162 -17.81 -12.67 -16.42
CA PHE A 162 -16.69 -12.14 -17.20
C PHE A 162 -16.55 -12.77 -18.59
N ALA A 163 -17.54 -13.54 -19.05
CA ALA A 163 -17.51 -14.17 -20.35
C ALA A 163 -17.37 -13.14 -21.49
N GLY A 164 -16.56 -13.47 -22.50
CA GLY A 164 -16.29 -12.59 -23.63
C GLY A 164 -15.32 -11.44 -23.33
N THR A 165 -14.62 -11.50 -22.19
CA THR A 165 -13.51 -10.60 -21.87
C THR A 165 -12.20 -11.35 -21.77
N ALA A 166 -11.07 -10.64 -21.90
CA ALA A 166 -9.73 -11.18 -21.72
C ALA A 166 -9.07 -10.61 -20.47
N LYS A 167 -8.17 -11.38 -19.86
CA LYS A 167 -7.35 -10.88 -18.74
C LYS A 167 -6.31 -9.87 -19.21
N PRO A 168 -5.83 -8.96 -18.34
CA PRO A 168 -4.72 -8.08 -18.65
C PRO A 168 -3.47 -8.87 -19.07
N PRO A 169 -2.67 -8.37 -20.04
CA PRO A 169 -1.52 -9.11 -20.59
C PRO A 169 -0.48 -9.55 -19.55
N ASN A 170 -0.28 -8.76 -18.49
CA ASN A 170 0.70 -9.07 -17.45
C ASN A 170 0.16 -9.94 -16.31
N TRP A 171 -1.10 -10.37 -16.38
CA TRP A 171 -1.69 -11.20 -15.34
C TRP A 171 -1.53 -12.68 -15.66
N PRO A 172 -1.13 -13.51 -14.68
CA PRO A 172 -1.08 -14.96 -14.87
C PRO A 172 -2.48 -15.58 -14.95
N LYS A 173 -3.44 -15.07 -14.19
CA LYS A 173 -4.80 -15.57 -14.03
C LYS A 173 -5.85 -14.51 -14.32
N PRO A 174 -7.09 -14.88 -14.70
CA PRO A 174 -8.18 -13.92 -14.81
C PRO A 174 -8.61 -13.41 -13.44
N ILE A 175 -9.35 -12.28 -13.43
CA ILE A 175 -9.76 -11.59 -12.20
C ILE A 175 -10.62 -12.44 -11.26
N TYR A 176 -11.35 -13.40 -11.80
CA TYR A 176 -12.23 -14.30 -11.04
C TYR A 176 -11.51 -15.52 -10.44
N GLU A 177 -10.17 -15.62 -10.60
CA GLU A 177 -9.32 -16.69 -10.07
C GLU A 177 -8.10 -16.17 -9.30
N LEU A 178 -8.15 -14.93 -8.82
CA LEU A 178 -7.00 -14.30 -8.13
C LEU A 178 -6.72 -14.94 -6.77
N ASP A 179 -7.76 -15.26 -6.02
CA ASP A 179 -7.65 -15.92 -4.72
C ASP A 179 -8.12 -17.38 -4.83
N GLU A 180 -7.19 -18.32 -4.64
CA GLU A 180 -7.46 -19.75 -4.68
C GLU A 180 -8.05 -20.29 -3.37
N VAL A 181 -7.82 -19.57 -2.26
CA VAL A 181 -8.21 -20.00 -0.92
C VAL A 181 -9.58 -19.48 -0.54
N ASP A 182 -9.86 -18.22 -0.84
CA ASP A 182 -11.13 -17.56 -0.56
C ASP A 182 -11.86 -17.22 -1.86
N SER A 183 -12.82 -18.04 -2.23
CA SER A 183 -13.66 -17.80 -3.42
C SER A 183 -14.48 -16.51 -3.34
N GLY A 184 -14.79 -16.03 -2.12
CA GLY A 184 -15.47 -14.76 -1.89
C GLY A 184 -14.60 -13.53 -2.14
N ASN A 185 -13.27 -13.70 -2.21
CA ASN A 185 -12.29 -12.64 -2.45
C ASN A 185 -11.84 -12.60 -3.93
N ASN A 186 -12.78 -12.78 -4.86
CA ASN A 186 -12.50 -12.80 -6.30
C ASN A 186 -13.34 -11.77 -7.07
N GLY A 187 -12.92 -11.47 -8.30
CA GLY A 187 -13.53 -10.43 -9.10
C GLY A 187 -13.03 -9.04 -8.73
N PHE A 188 -13.81 -8.02 -9.01
CA PHE A 188 -13.45 -6.63 -8.68
C PHE A 188 -13.40 -6.36 -7.18
N ILE A 189 -14.01 -7.20 -6.34
CA ILE A 189 -13.97 -7.10 -4.88
C ILE A 189 -12.73 -7.75 -4.25
N ASN A 190 -11.84 -8.32 -5.06
CA ASN A 190 -10.57 -8.85 -4.57
C ASN A 190 -9.76 -7.74 -3.88
N GLU A 191 -9.35 -7.98 -2.64
CA GLU A 191 -8.76 -6.93 -1.81
C GLU A 191 -7.36 -6.54 -2.27
N ASP A 192 -6.54 -7.46 -2.75
CA ASP A 192 -5.22 -7.14 -3.33
C ASP A 192 -5.37 -6.23 -4.56
N PHE A 193 -6.37 -6.52 -5.40
CA PHE A 193 -6.71 -5.70 -6.55
C PHE A 193 -7.18 -4.29 -6.14
N ILE A 194 -8.08 -4.18 -5.16
CA ILE A 194 -8.59 -2.88 -4.66
C ILE A 194 -7.45 -2.04 -4.08
N VAL A 195 -6.58 -2.64 -3.26
CA VAL A 195 -5.39 -1.97 -2.69
C VAL A 195 -4.47 -1.45 -3.80
N TRP A 196 -4.28 -2.25 -4.87
CA TRP A 196 -3.47 -1.82 -6.00
C TRP A 196 -4.09 -0.66 -6.77
N MET A 197 -5.39 -0.72 -7.06
CA MET A 197 -6.12 0.30 -7.84
C MET A 197 -6.15 1.68 -7.19
N ARG A 198 -5.89 1.78 -5.88
CA ARG A 198 -5.71 3.05 -5.18
C ARG A 198 -4.32 3.60 -5.46
N THR A 199 -4.22 4.50 -6.42
CA THR A 199 -2.93 5.06 -6.89
C THR A 199 -2.21 5.83 -5.80
N ALA A 200 -0.88 5.66 -5.72
CA ALA A 200 0.00 6.38 -4.80
C ALA A 200 0.34 7.77 -5.37
N ALA A 201 0.45 8.76 -4.48
CA ALA A 201 0.77 10.14 -4.84
C ALA A 201 2.27 10.34 -5.14
N PHE A 202 3.14 9.50 -4.58
CA PHE A 202 4.60 9.60 -4.72
C PHE A 202 5.16 8.33 -5.37
N PRO A 203 6.31 8.41 -6.05
CA PRO A 203 6.91 7.26 -6.74
C PRO A 203 7.49 6.21 -5.80
N THR A 204 7.74 6.56 -4.54
CA THR A 204 8.11 5.61 -3.49
C THR A 204 6.94 5.47 -2.53
N PHE A 205 6.38 4.27 -2.44
CA PHE A 205 5.21 4.01 -1.61
C PHE A 205 5.19 2.59 -1.07
N LYS A 206 4.47 2.39 0.02
CA LYS A 206 4.13 1.06 0.54
C LYS A 206 2.62 0.84 0.52
N LYS A 207 2.19 -0.38 0.19
CA LYS A 207 0.79 -0.81 0.20
C LYS A 207 0.62 -2.03 1.08
N LEU A 208 -0.50 -2.06 1.80
CA LEU A 208 -0.83 -3.18 2.66
C LEU A 208 -1.05 -4.44 1.81
N HIS A 209 -0.41 -5.53 2.20
CA HIS A 209 -0.49 -6.80 1.50
C HIS A 209 -1.18 -7.87 2.35
N ARG A 210 -0.80 -7.96 3.63
CA ARG A 210 -1.38 -8.96 4.54
C ARG A 210 -1.43 -8.41 5.97
N GLN A 211 -2.30 -9.01 6.76
CA GLN A 211 -2.41 -8.75 8.20
C GLN A 211 -2.20 -10.05 8.95
N LEU A 212 -1.46 -10.01 10.07
CA LEU A 212 -1.26 -11.17 10.94
C LEU A 212 -2.59 -11.68 11.50
N ASN A 213 -2.87 -12.96 11.28
CA ASN A 213 -3.94 -13.65 11.99
C ASN A 213 -3.39 -14.14 13.34
N ARG A 214 -3.88 -13.52 14.42
CA ARG A 214 -3.38 -13.76 15.78
C ARG A 214 -3.95 -15.05 16.36
N VAL A 215 -3.44 -16.18 15.89
CA VAL A 215 -3.84 -17.53 16.31
C VAL A 215 -2.63 -18.35 16.73
N GLN A 216 -2.83 -19.34 17.58
CA GLN A 216 -1.79 -20.29 18.03
C GLN A 216 -0.54 -19.58 18.58
N HIS A 217 0.64 -19.83 18.00
CA HIS A 217 1.92 -19.25 18.41
C HIS A 217 2.00 -17.72 18.24
N PHE A 218 1.08 -17.13 17.48
CA PHE A 218 1.10 -15.72 17.09
C PHE A 218 -0.01 -14.88 17.76
N THR A 219 -0.60 -15.37 18.85
CA THR A 219 -1.68 -14.71 19.59
C THR A 219 -1.26 -13.34 20.11
N GLU A 220 -0.03 -13.22 20.61
CA GLU A 220 0.53 -11.97 21.14
C GLU A 220 1.17 -11.09 20.06
N GLY A 221 1.36 -11.64 18.85
CA GLY A 221 2.05 -10.98 17.73
C GLY A 221 3.12 -11.88 17.11
N LEU A 222 4.16 -11.29 16.52
CA LEU A 222 5.31 -12.03 15.99
C LEU A 222 6.39 -12.15 17.08
N PRO A 223 6.70 -13.35 17.60
CA PRO A 223 7.75 -13.54 18.60
C PRO A 223 9.13 -13.19 18.04
N ALA A 224 10.08 -12.85 18.92
CA ALA A 224 11.48 -12.72 18.52
C ALA A 224 12.02 -14.07 18.03
N GLY A 225 12.89 -14.06 17.02
CA GLY A 225 13.44 -15.30 16.48
C GLY A 225 13.83 -15.23 15.02
N ASN A 226 14.10 -16.42 14.46
CA ASN A 226 14.49 -16.54 13.05
C ASN A 226 13.27 -16.71 12.15
N TYR A 227 13.27 -15.95 11.08
CA TYR A 227 12.23 -15.96 10.06
C TYR A 227 12.83 -16.11 8.67
N SER A 228 11.99 -16.47 7.71
CA SER A 228 12.33 -16.33 6.30
C SER A 228 11.13 -15.85 5.50
N PHE A 229 11.39 -15.03 4.47
CA PHE A 229 10.43 -14.76 3.42
C PHE A 229 10.68 -15.69 2.25
N ASP A 230 9.67 -16.43 1.85
CA ASP A 230 9.66 -17.15 0.58
C ASP A 230 8.89 -16.32 -0.44
N ILE A 231 9.62 -15.76 -1.41
CA ILE A 231 9.07 -14.83 -2.40
C ILE A 231 9.08 -15.50 -3.77
N THR A 232 7.88 -15.65 -4.36
CA THR A 232 7.76 -15.98 -5.78
C THR A 232 7.71 -14.68 -6.57
N TYR A 233 8.80 -14.44 -7.32
CA TYR A 233 9.02 -13.20 -8.04
C TYR A 233 8.32 -13.23 -9.40
N ILE A 234 7.22 -12.51 -9.54
CA ILE A 234 6.39 -12.48 -10.75
C ILE A 234 6.34 -11.08 -11.36
N THR A 235 6.24 -10.03 -10.54
CA THR A 235 6.02 -8.65 -10.97
C THR A 235 7.18 -8.16 -11.84
N ARG A 236 6.85 -7.68 -13.04
CA ARG A 236 7.78 -7.00 -13.96
C ARG A 236 7.93 -5.55 -13.54
N PHE A 237 8.88 -5.28 -12.72
CA PHE A 237 9.22 -3.93 -12.31
C PHE A 237 10.74 -3.82 -12.18
N GLN A 238 11.34 -2.84 -12.87
CA GLN A 238 12.79 -2.66 -12.90
C GLN A 238 13.32 -1.85 -11.69
N GLY A 239 12.44 -1.35 -10.84
CA GLY A 239 12.82 -0.64 -9.61
C GLY A 239 13.02 -1.58 -8.43
N GLU A 240 13.43 -1.00 -7.31
CA GLU A 240 13.63 -1.75 -6.08
C GLU A 240 12.30 -2.10 -5.40
N LYS A 241 12.25 -3.29 -4.83
CA LYS A 241 11.11 -3.84 -4.10
C LYS A 241 11.54 -4.28 -2.72
N SER A 242 10.76 -3.91 -1.71
CA SER A 242 10.96 -4.33 -0.32
C SER A 242 9.70 -4.94 0.27
N VAL A 243 9.88 -5.81 1.25
CA VAL A 243 8.83 -6.26 2.17
C VAL A 243 9.03 -5.51 3.48
N VAL A 244 7.94 -5.03 4.05
CA VAL A 244 7.94 -4.31 5.32
C VAL A 244 6.99 -5.00 6.28
N LEU A 245 7.49 -5.39 7.46
CA LEU A 245 6.67 -5.77 8.61
C LEU A 245 6.59 -4.57 9.55
N SER A 246 5.40 -4.19 9.95
CA SER A 246 5.19 -3.01 10.80
C SER A 246 4.06 -3.25 11.78
N THR A 247 4.25 -2.81 13.02
CA THR A 247 3.14 -2.56 13.93
C THR A 247 2.54 -1.19 13.63
N LEU A 248 1.31 -0.96 14.06
CA LEU A 248 0.66 0.34 13.97
C LEU A 248 0.29 0.82 15.35
N THR A 249 0.45 2.12 15.57
CA THR A 249 -0.07 2.82 16.74
C THR A 249 -1.37 3.54 16.38
N TRP A 250 -2.01 4.16 17.37
CA TRP A 250 -3.21 4.99 17.16
C TRP A 250 -2.98 6.15 16.16
N SER A 251 -1.73 6.63 16.03
CA SER A 251 -1.34 7.70 15.09
C SER A 251 -0.92 7.18 13.70
N GLY A 252 -0.87 5.88 13.51
CA GLY A 252 -0.43 5.22 12.27
C GLY A 252 0.92 4.52 12.40
N GLY A 253 1.70 4.50 11.32
CA GLY A 253 3.01 3.84 11.24
C GLY A 253 4.18 4.70 11.73
N SER A 254 5.40 4.29 11.39
CA SER A 254 6.68 4.86 11.85
C SER A 254 7.03 6.25 11.28
N SER A 255 6.12 6.91 10.54
CA SER A 255 6.41 8.22 9.92
C SER A 255 6.48 9.34 10.95
N LEU A 256 7.67 9.92 11.10
CA LEU A 256 7.91 11.08 11.98
C LEU A 256 7.44 12.41 11.40
N PHE A 257 7.11 12.45 10.11
CA PHE A 257 6.81 13.69 9.38
C PHE A 257 5.67 14.47 10.02
N LEU A 258 4.56 13.80 10.33
CA LEU A 258 3.38 14.47 10.89
C LEU A 258 3.68 15.08 12.25
N GLY A 259 4.35 14.35 13.13
CA GLY A 259 4.76 14.82 14.45
C GLY A 259 5.72 16.03 14.36
N LEU A 260 6.69 15.97 13.45
CA LEU A 260 7.63 17.07 13.22
C LEU A 260 6.91 18.31 12.66
N ALA A 261 6.05 18.14 11.67
CA ALA A 261 5.28 19.24 11.08
C ALA A 261 4.44 19.98 12.13
N TYR A 262 3.69 19.25 12.97
CA TYR A 262 2.90 19.84 14.05
C TYR A 262 3.78 20.54 15.12
N THR A 263 4.95 20.01 15.42
CA THR A 263 5.86 20.61 16.39
C THR A 263 6.43 21.92 15.86
N VAL A 264 6.90 21.94 14.60
CA VAL A 264 7.46 23.14 13.97
C VAL A 264 6.39 24.23 13.80
N THR A 265 5.24 23.90 13.25
CA THR A 265 4.15 24.88 13.08
C THR A 265 3.65 25.41 14.42
N GLY A 266 3.55 24.55 15.44
CA GLY A 266 3.21 24.95 16.79
C GLY A 266 4.22 25.93 17.37
N ALA A 267 5.52 25.71 17.24
CA ALA A 267 6.57 26.60 17.69
C ALA A 267 6.50 27.97 16.99
N VAL A 268 6.31 27.97 15.66
CA VAL A 268 6.19 29.21 14.88
C VAL A 268 4.96 30.05 15.33
N THR A 269 3.81 29.41 15.51
CA THR A 269 2.59 30.08 15.94
C THR A 269 2.73 30.66 17.36
N TRP A 270 3.41 29.96 18.26
CA TRP A 270 3.73 30.45 19.60
C TRP A 270 4.60 31.72 19.55
N LEU A 271 5.70 31.67 18.80
CA LEU A 271 6.58 32.84 18.64
C LEU A 271 5.85 34.05 18.06
N ALA A 272 5.01 33.84 17.04
CA ALA A 272 4.20 34.89 16.45
C ALA A 272 3.22 35.50 17.48
N SER A 273 2.55 34.63 18.27
CA SER A 273 1.61 35.09 19.31
C SER A 273 2.30 35.90 20.40
N PHE A 274 3.47 35.47 20.89
CA PHE A 274 4.25 36.23 21.85
C PHE A 274 4.74 37.56 21.28
N SER A 275 5.19 37.59 20.03
CA SER A 275 5.61 38.83 19.37
C SER A 275 4.45 39.82 19.25
N MET A 276 3.27 39.36 18.84
CA MET A 276 2.07 40.21 18.78
C MET A 276 1.66 40.74 20.17
N MET A 277 1.71 39.91 21.21
CA MET A 277 1.41 40.29 22.57
C MET A 277 2.40 41.35 23.05
N ALA A 278 3.70 41.17 22.81
CA ALA A 278 4.73 42.15 23.18
C ALA A 278 4.53 43.50 22.49
N ILE A 279 4.24 43.51 21.20
CA ILE A 279 3.93 44.72 20.42
C ILE A 279 2.68 45.42 21.00
N HIS A 280 1.62 44.66 21.28
CA HIS A 280 0.40 45.19 21.85
C HIS A 280 0.64 45.90 23.22
N LEU A 281 1.41 45.24 24.10
CA LEU A 281 1.77 45.79 25.39
C LEU A 281 2.64 47.05 25.27
N MET A 282 3.58 47.07 24.31
CA MET A 282 4.40 48.27 24.05
C MET A 282 3.54 49.45 23.55
N LEU A 283 2.61 49.20 22.64
CA LEU A 283 1.70 50.22 22.12
C LEU A 283 0.73 50.70 23.18
N ALA A 284 0.22 49.85 24.06
CA ALA A 284 -0.63 50.19 25.17
C ALA A 284 0.11 51.10 26.19
N LYS A 285 1.36 50.74 26.55
CA LYS A 285 2.22 51.62 27.39
C LYS A 285 2.47 52.97 26.75
N ARG A 286 2.74 53.01 25.43
CA ARG A 286 2.98 54.26 24.70
C ARG A 286 1.76 55.22 24.73
N LYS A 287 0.53 54.65 24.62
CA LYS A 287 -0.73 55.41 24.75
C LYS A 287 -0.95 55.94 26.16
N MET A 288 -0.52 55.23 27.20
CA MET A 288 -0.60 55.73 28.59
C MET A 288 0.39 56.84 28.87
N PHE A 289 1.60 56.84 28.31
CA PHE A 289 2.61 57.85 28.53
C PHE A 289 2.41 59.12 27.68
N PHE A 290 1.70 59.03 26.53
CA PHE A 290 1.42 60.19 25.65
C PHE A 290 -0.07 60.32 25.31
N PRO A 291 -0.94 60.67 26.27
CA PRO A 291 -2.39 60.75 26.04
C PRO A 291 -2.86 61.88 25.11
N ASN A 292 -2.04 62.86 24.71
CA ASN A 292 -2.46 64.12 24.05
C ASN A 292 -1.78 64.40 22.69
N TYR A 293 -1.21 63.47 21.96
CA TYR A 293 -0.79 63.77 20.58
C TYR A 293 -1.94 63.48 19.62
N LYS A 294 -2.91 64.39 19.49
CA LYS A 294 -3.79 64.47 18.32
C LYS A 294 -2.93 64.93 17.15
N VAL A 295 -2.58 64.02 16.24
CA VAL A 295 -2.13 64.39 14.88
C VAL A 295 -3.30 65.07 14.23
N LYS A 296 -3.24 66.41 14.06
CA LYS A 296 -4.08 67.19 13.14
C LYS A 296 -3.61 66.75 11.72
N LEU A 297 -4.41 66.04 11.01
CA LEU A 297 -4.41 65.93 9.56
C LEU A 297 -5.12 67.10 8.97
#